data_6f6c90d9226b6c8092dbe21b353150ea
#
_entry.id   6f6c90d9226b6c8092dbe21b353150ea
#
_cell.length_a   1.000
_cell.length_b   1.000
_cell.length_c   1.000
_cell.angle_alpha   90.00
_cell.angle_beta   90.00
_cell.angle_gamma   90.00
#
_symmetry.space_group_name_H-M   'P 1'
#
loop_
_entity.id
_entity.type
_entity.pdbx_description
1 polymer ?
#
loop_
_entity_poly.entity_id
_entity_poly.type
_entity_poly.pdbx_seq_one_letter_code
_entity_poly.pdbx_strand_id
1 'polypeptide(L)'
;KGVYGFRTIEDCQALMNMAQHFQKAAVIGAGLLGLEAAVGLQHLGMDVSVIHHSAGIMQKQLDQTAARLLQTELEQKGLTFLLEKDTVSISGATKADRIHFKDGSSLKADLIVMAAGVKPNIELAVSAGIKVNRGIIVNDFMQTSEPNIYAVGECAEHNGTVYGLVAPLYEQGKALASHICGVPCEEYQGSAPSAALKIAGIDVWSAGKIQEDERTTSIKIYDEQAGVYKKALFVDDKLAGVILFGDTRDKQRLLDSLLKQRDISIAKKQIIEPETSGPLFESMPSSETICQCNTVTKGAIEDAVHTNSLTTVEEVKHCTKATGSCGGCKPLVEDLLRYMTNSEYTKPASTPSFCSCTDFTEDDIIAELQRRPFTNPAEVMNQLDWKTKNGCSTCVPAIQYYLEMLYPGFVQPEPATEETCILIPQMYGGRTNAEQLRTIANIIEAYSIPDVSITHGQRLKLSGIKPADLPNMKKDLKMPVYTNEHRHALQSIKACTCGQNRSIQQLAAQIERQLEMLPLPAPIS
;
A
#
# COMPACT_ATOMS: atom_id res chain seq x y z
N LYS A 1 18.23 -23.31 -5.19
CA LYS A 1 16.76 -23.56 -5.10
C LYS A 1 16.37 -23.80 -3.64
N GLY A 2 15.13 -23.45 -3.24
CA GLY A 2 14.64 -23.66 -1.87
C GLY A 2 14.87 -22.49 -0.90
N VAL A 3 15.50 -21.40 -1.32
CA VAL A 3 15.63 -20.15 -0.57
C VAL A 3 14.94 -19.06 -1.38
N TYR A 4 14.08 -18.30 -0.72
CA TYR A 4 13.21 -17.28 -1.33
C TYR A 4 13.30 -15.96 -0.57
N GLY A 5 13.04 -14.85 -1.25
CA GLY A 5 12.75 -13.56 -0.62
C GLY A 5 11.28 -13.46 -0.18
N PHE A 6 10.95 -12.33 0.43
CA PHE A 6 9.57 -11.92 0.68
C PHE A 6 9.50 -10.41 0.49
N ARG A 7 9.37 -9.97 -0.77
CA ARG A 7 9.38 -8.56 -1.12
C ARG A 7 8.43 -8.20 -2.26
N THR A 8 8.25 -9.08 -3.23
CA THR A 8 7.41 -8.84 -4.39
C THR A 8 6.19 -9.75 -4.40
N ILE A 9 5.23 -9.45 -5.27
CA ILE A 9 4.05 -10.31 -5.48
C ILE A 9 4.48 -11.68 -6.01
N GLU A 10 5.50 -11.72 -6.87
CA GLU A 10 6.07 -12.96 -7.41
C GLU A 10 6.69 -13.82 -6.31
N ASP A 11 7.36 -13.20 -5.32
CA ASP A 11 7.84 -13.92 -4.14
C ASP A 11 6.68 -14.57 -3.38
N CYS A 12 5.59 -13.82 -3.16
CA CYS A 12 4.39 -14.35 -2.49
C CYS A 12 3.79 -15.52 -3.26
N GLN A 13 3.62 -15.40 -4.57
CA GLN A 13 3.09 -16.46 -5.43
C GLN A 13 3.98 -17.72 -5.40
N ALA A 14 5.31 -17.53 -5.44
CA ALA A 14 6.26 -18.63 -5.32
C ALA A 14 6.13 -19.34 -3.97
N LEU A 15 6.02 -18.60 -2.87
CA LEU A 15 5.84 -19.16 -1.53
C LEU A 15 4.52 -19.91 -1.38
N MET A 16 3.42 -19.36 -1.89
CA MET A 16 2.10 -20.03 -1.90
C MET A 16 2.15 -21.35 -2.67
N ASN A 17 2.79 -21.37 -3.85
CA ASN A 17 2.96 -22.59 -4.64
C ASN A 17 3.81 -23.65 -3.89
N MET A 18 4.86 -23.20 -3.21
CA MET A 18 5.72 -24.11 -2.45
C MET A 18 5.02 -24.69 -1.21
N ALA A 19 4.18 -23.91 -0.55
CA ALA A 19 3.41 -24.35 0.61
C ALA A 19 2.48 -25.53 0.31
N GLN A 20 2.03 -25.69 -0.94
CA GLN A 20 1.24 -26.85 -1.38
C GLN A 20 2.02 -28.16 -1.39
N HIS A 21 3.34 -28.09 -1.47
CA HIS A 21 4.22 -29.26 -1.67
C HIS A 21 5.14 -29.55 -0.47
N PHE A 22 5.24 -28.62 0.48
CA PHE A 22 6.16 -28.69 1.60
C PHE A 22 5.44 -28.45 2.93
N GLN A 23 5.99 -29.02 4.00
CA GLN A 23 5.38 -28.92 5.33
C GLN A 23 6.14 -28.01 6.28
N LYS A 24 7.47 -27.93 6.16
CA LYS A 24 8.33 -27.21 7.11
C LYS A 24 8.94 -25.99 6.48
N ALA A 25 8.64 -24.83 7.03
CA ALA A 25 9.24 -23.56 6.64
C ALA A 25 10.15 -23.00 7.73
N ALA A 26 11.23 -22.35 7.30
CA ALA A 26 12.08 -21.56 8.18
C ALA A 26 12.13 -20.13 7.66
N VAL A 27 11.85 -19.16 8.51
CA VAL A 27 11.95 -17.73 8.19
C VAL A 27 13.13 -17.13 8.94
N ILE A 28 14.12 -16.63 8.21
CA ILE A 28 15.31 -15.99 8.79
C ILE A 28 15.06 -14.49 8.88
N GLY A 29 14.85 -14.00 10.11
CA GLY A 29 14.55 -12.63 10.45
C GLY A 29 13.19 -12.49 11.14
N ALA A 30 13.16 -11.91 12.35
CA ALA A 30 11.96 -11.66 13.15
C ALA A 30 11.58 -10.17 13.19
N GLY A 31 11.77 -9.46 12.07
CA GLY A 31 11.24 -8.12 11.83
C GLY A 31 9.82 -8.17 11.26
N LEU A 32 9.24 -7.00 10.90
CA LEU A 32 7.89 -6.87 10.33
C LEU A 32 7.62 -7.89 9.22
N LEU A 33 8.36 -7.82 8.13
CA LEU A 33 8.17 -8.70 6.96
C LEU A 33 8.39 -10.18 7.28
N GLY A 34 9.35 -10.50 8.18
CA GLY A 34 9.60 -11.89 8.57
C GLY A 34 8.45 -12.50 9.34
N LEU A 35 7.83 -11.74 10.25
CA LEU A 35 6.65 -12.20 10.99
C LEU A 35 5.42 -12.32 10.09
N GLU A 36 5.22 -11.38 9.17
CA GLU A 36 4.13 -11.45 8.18
C GLU A 36 4.28 -12.69 7.27
N ALA A 37 5.49 -12.95 6.77
CA ALA A 37 5.77 -14.16 6.00
C ALA A 37 5.52 -15.43 6.81
N ALA A 38 5.98 -15.46 8.07
CA ALA A 38 5.83 -16.62 8.96
C ALA A 38 4.36 -16.96 9.21
N VAL A 39 3.54 -15.95 9.56
CA VAL A 39 2.10 -16.14 9.78
C VAL A 39 1.38 -16.50 8.47
N GLY A 40 1.75 -15.87 7.35
CA GLY A 40 1.20 -16.21 6.04
C GLY A 40 1.44 -17.69 5.69
N LEU A 41 2.66 -18.19 5.87
CA LEU A 41 3.01 -19.61 5.63
C LEU A 41 2.30 -20.56 6.61
N GLN A 42 2.14 -20.15 7.86
CA GLN A 42 1.39 -20.92 8.85
C GLN A 42 -0.10 -21.04 8.49
N HIS A 43 -0.72 -19.95 8.02
CA HIS A 43 -2.10 -19.99 7.52
C HIS A 43 -2.27 -20.91 6.29
N LEU A 44 -1.20 -21.11 5.52
CA LEU A 44 -1.16 -22.10 4.43
C LEU A 44 -0.91 -23.54 4.92
N GLY A 45 -0.90 -23.76 6.24
CA GLY A 45 -0.78 -25.09 6.86
C GLY A 45 0.64 -25.57 7.08
N MET A 46 1.65 -24.71 6.96
CA MET A 46 3.04 -25.09 7.21
C MET A 46 3.41 -25.03 8.70
N ASP A 47 4.32 -25.91 9.13
CA ASP A 47 5.03 -25.83 10.40
C ASP A 47 6.20 -24.83 10.26
N VAL A 48 6.10 -23.68 10.94
CA VAL A 48 6.98 -22.53 10.69
C VAL A 48 7.88 -22.25 11.90
N SER A 49 9.20 -22.22 11.63
CA SER A 49 10.22 -21.78 12.57
C SER A 49 10.78 -20.41 12.17
N VAL A 50 10.70 -19.43 13.08
CA VAL A 50 11.29 -18.10 12.90
C VAL A 50 12.66 -18.04 13.57
N ILE A 51 13.69 -17.74 12.81
CA ILE A 51 15.09 -17.70 13.24
C ILE A 51 15.51 -16.24 13.38
N HIS A 52 16.10 -15.88 14.51
CA HIS A 52 16.62 -14.53 14.72
C HIS A 52 17.92 -14.52 15.53
N HIS A 53 18.84 -13.62 15.14
CA HIS A 53 20.15 -13.49 15.76
C HIS A 53 20.12 -12.85 17.15
N SER A 54 19.08 -12.13 17.49
CA SER A 54 18.92 -11.40 18.76
C SER A 54 17.93 -12.08 19.69
N ALA A 55 17.95 -11.69 20.96
CA ALA A 55 17.08 -12.22 22.01
C ALA A 55 15.62 -11.77 21.94
N GLY A 56 15.30 -10.74 21.15
CA GLY A 56 13.95 -10.21 21.00
C GLY A 56 13.54 -10.03 19.57
N ILE A 57 12.25 -10.15 19.29
CA ILE A 57 11.65 -9.89 17.97
C ILE A 57 11.35 -8.40 17.80
N MET A 58 11.29 -7.91 16.56
CA MET A 58 10.93 -6.52 16.21
C MET A 58 11.70 -5.43 16.99
N GLN A 59 12.97 -5.62 17.26
CA GLN A 59 13.79 -4.74 18.12
C GLN A 59 13.88 -3.27 17.66
N LYS A 60 13.59 -2.99 16.39
CA LYS A 60 13.53 -1.62 15.87
C LYS A 60 12.20 -0.91 16.17
N GLN A 61 11.15 -1.68 16.49
CA GLN A 61 9.79 -1.18 16.68
C GLN A 61 9.25 -1.39 18.09
N LEU A 62 9.76 -2.39 18.82
CA LEU A 62 9.24 -2.77 20.14
C LEU A 62 10.34 -2.74 21.20
N ASP A 63 9.93 -2.45 22.43
CA ASP A 63 10.76 -2.72 23.59
C ASP A 63 10.64 -4.21 24.02
N GLN A 64 11.43 -4.60 25.01
CA GLN A 64 11.49 -5.99 25.45
C GLN A 64 10.13 -6.53 25.94
N THR A 65 9.31 -5.70 26.58
CA THR A 65 8.00 -6.10 27.10
C THR A 65 7.03 -6.39 25.96
N ALA A 66 6.86 -5.45 25.03
CA ALA A 66 5.97 -5.62 23.89
C ALA A 66 6.45 -6.74 22.95
N ALA A 67 7.78 -6.89 22.75
CA ALA A 67 8.35 -7.97 21.98
C ALA A 67 8.04 -9.34 22.56
N ARG A 68 8.13 -9.49 23.90
CA ARG A 68 7.79 -10.74 24.58
C ARG A 68 6.30 -11.06 24.49
N LEU A 69 5.43 -10.06 24.67
CA LEU A 69 3.99 -10.25 24.54
C LEU A 69 3.65 -10.74 23.13
N LEU A 70 4.18 -10.09 22.09
CA LEU A 70 3.97 -10.49 20.71
C LEU A 70 4.49 -11.90 20.44
N GLN A 71 5.67 -12.24 20.93
CA GLN A 71 6.25 -13.58 20.79
C GLN A 71 5.34 -14.64 21.41
N THR A 72 4.92 -14.43 22.68
CA THR A 72 4.04 -15.36 23.39
C THR A 72 2.73 -15.61 22.64
N GLU A 73 2.09 -14.55 22.16
CA GLU A 73 0.86 -14.66 21.37
C GLU A 73 1.06 -15.44 20.05
N LEU A 74 2.18 -15.21 19.37
CA LEU A 74 2.50 -15.92 18.13
C LEU A 74 2.89 -17.40 18.38
N GLU A 75 3.55 -17.69 19.50
CA GLU A 75 3.85 -19.07 19.95
C GLU A 75 2.57 -19.84 20.29
N GLN A 76 1.61 -19.20 20.98
CA GLN A 76 0.29 -19.80 21.26
C GLN A 76 -0.49 -20.11 19.98
N LYS A 77 -0.25 -19.34 18.93
CA LYS A 77 -0.83 -19.57 17.59
C LYS A 77 -0.06 -20.62 16.78
N GLY A 78 1.05 -21.17 17.30
CA GLY A 78 1.77 -22.30 16.71
C GLY A 78 3.06 -21.95 15.96
N LEU A 79 3.56 -20.71 16.04
CA LEU A 79 4.89 -20.39 15.53
C LEU A 79 5.97 -20.85 16.50
N THR A 80 7.10 -21.32 15.97
CA THR A 80 8.28 -21.66 16.78
C THR A 80 9.35 -20.59 16.61
N PHE A 81 9.91 -20.08 17.71
CA PHE A 81 11.00 -19.09 17.65
C PHE A 81 12.33 -19.69 18.06
N LEU A 82 13.34 -19.48 17.24
CA LEU A 82 14.75 -19.80 17.49
C LEU A 82 15.53 -18.49 17.57
N LEU A 83 15.53 -17.89 18.76
CA LEU A 83 16.23 -16.64 19.04
C LEU A 83 17.71 -16.89 19.39
N GLU A 84 18.54 -15.84 19.30
CA GLU A 84 19.98 -15.89 19.51
C GLU A 84 20.68 -16.92 18.62
N LYS A 85 20.14 -17.13 17.40
CA LYS A 85 20.67 -18.05 16.39
C LYS A 85 21.26 -17.31 15.20
N ASP A 86 22.58 -17.26 15.16
CA ASP A 86 23.32 -16.75 13.98
C ASP A 86 23.36 -17.81 12.88
N THR A 87 22.70 -17.55 11.76
CA THR A 87 22.78 -18.39 10.56
C THR A 87 24.13 -18.21 9.89
N VAL A 88 24.90 -19.29 9.71
CA VAL A 88 26.22 -19.27 9.07
C VAL A 88 26.14 -19.73 7.64
N SER A 89 25.37 -20.79 7.37
CA SER A 89 25.25 -21.34 6.02
C SER A 89 23.93 -22.09 5.83
N ILE A 90 23.58 -22.25 4.57
CA ILE A 90 22.44 -23.06 4.14
C ILE A 90 22.98 -24.13 3.21
N SER A 91 22.60 -25.38 3.41
CA SER A 91 23.06 -26.52 2.62
C SER A 91 21.90 -27.36 2.09
N GLY A 92 22.20 -28.27 1.15
CA GLY A 92 21.27 -29.20 0.54
C GLY A 92 21.85 -29.81 -0.73
N ALA A 93 21.40 -30.98 -1.15
CA ALA A 93 21.91 -31.66 -2.32
C ALA A 93 21.39 -31.09 -3.65
N THR A 94 20.07 -31.08 -3.84
CA THR A 94 19.40 -30.56 -5.06
C THR A 94 18.68 -29.24 -4.80
N LYS A 95 18.23 -29.04 -3.56
CA LYS A 95 17.63 -27.82 -3.02
C LYS A 95 18.17 -27.58 -1.61
N ALA A 96 18.05 -26.35 -1.12
CA ALA A 96 18.33 -26.02 0.27
C ALA A 96 17.33 -26.77 1.18
N ASP A 97 17.82 -27.49 2.18
CA ASP A 97 17.01 -28.27 3.12
C ASP A 97 17.50 -28.18 4.57
N ARG A 98 18.60 -27.48 4.84
CA ARG A 98 19.19 -27.36 6.18
C ARG A 98 19.86 -26.01 6.39
N ILE A 99 19.60 -25.43 7.54
CA ILE A 99 20.24 -24.20 8.02
C ILE A 99 21.21 -24.57 9.12
N HIS A 100 22.44 -24.05 9.06
CA HIS A 100 23.49 -24.26 10.04
C HIS A 100 23.71 -22.99 10.86
N PHE A 101 23.83 -23.15 12.16
CA PHE A 101 24.04 -22.04 13.10
C PHE A 101 25.48 -22.00 13.60
N LYS A 102 25.89 -20.83 14.08
CA LYS A 102 27.22 -20.56 14.61
C LYS A 102 27.57 -21.43 15.83
N ASP A 103 26.59 -21.81 16.61
CA ASP A 103 26.73 -22.69 17.77
C ASP A 103 26.89 -24.19 17.43
N GLY A 104 26.98 -24.52 16.13
CA GLY A 104 27.10 -25.89 15.63
C GLY A 104 25.76 -26.63 15.50
N SER A 105 24.66 -26.09 15.98
CA SER A 105 23.33 -26.68 15.78
C SER A 105 22.82 -26.47 14.35
N SER A 106 21.78 -27.20 13.94
CA SER A 106 21.16 -27.05 12.63
C SER A 106 19.66 -27.27 12.68
N LEU A 107 18.93 -26.64 11.74
CA LEU A 107 17.50 -26.82 11.53
C LEU A 107 17.23 -27.37 10.13
N LYS A 108 16.39 -28.40 10.03
CA LYS A 108 15.91 -28.91 8.75
C LYS A 108 14.63 -28.18 8.36
N ALA A 109 14.57 -27.69 7.12
CA ALA A 109 13.41 -27.00 6.56
C ALA A 109 13.27 -27.33 5.07
N ASP A 110 12.03 -27.45 4.59
CA ASP A 110 11.73 -27.70 3.19
C ASP A 110 11.74 -26.42 2.35
N LEU A 111 11.39 -25.30 3.01
CA LEU A 111 11.28 -23.96 2.45
C LEU A 111 12.01 -22.98 3.38
N ILE A 112 12.86 -22.13 2.83
CA ILE A 112 13.61 -21.12 3.61
C ILE A 112 13.27 -19.74 3.05
N VAL A 113 12.82 -18.84 3.92
CA VAL A 113 12.53 -17.43 3.57
C VAL A 113 13.57 -16.52 4.20
N MET A 114 14.18 -15.66 3.38
CA MET A 114 15.16 -14.67 3.81
C MET A 114 14.45 -13.32 4.04
N ALA A 115 14.24 -12.96 5.29
CA ALA A 115 13.65 -11.69 5.72
C ALA A 115 14.54 -10.92 6.72
N ALA A 116 15.87 -11.07 6.57
CA ALA A 116 16.89 -10.54 7.49
C ALA A 116 17.20 -9.04 7.30
N GLY A 117 16.31 -8.30 6.64
CA GLY A 117 16.44 -6.88 6.37
C GLY A 117 16.66 -6.56 4.89
N VAL A 118 16.70 -5.27 4.60
CA VAL A 118 16.87 -4.73 3.25
C VAL A 118 18.16 -3.91 3.19
N LYS A 119 18.74 -3.83 1.99
CA LYS A 119 19.90 -2.99 1.70
C LYS A 119 19.52 -1.99 0.62
N PRO A 120 19.78 -0.69 0.82
CA PRO A 120 19.58 0.31 -0.22
C PRO A 120 20.29 -0.05 -1.52
N ASN A 121 19.63 0.13 -2.65
CA ASN A 121 20.27 -0.04 -3.96
C ASN A 121 21.01 1.26 -4.32
N ILE A 122 22.33 1.22 -4.24
CA ILE A 122 23.22 2.36 -4.47
C ILE A 122 24.17 2.17 -5.65
N GLU A 123 24.12 1.04 -6.35
CA GLU A 123 25.09 0.66 -7.38
C GLU A 123 25.20 1.70 -8.50
N LEU A 124 24.06 2.22 -8.97
CA LEU A 124 24.03 3.26 -9.99
C LEU A 124 24.69 4.56 -9.52
N ALA A 125 24.43 4.97 -8.28
CA ALA A 125 25.04 6.16 -7.71
C ALA A 125 26.56 5.99 -7.53
N VAL A 126 27.01 4.83 -7.08
CA VAL A 126 28.44 4.49 -6.97
C VAL A 126 29.13 4.57 -8.34
N SER A 127 28.51 3.97 -9.37
CA SER A 127 29.07 3.97 -10.73
C SER A 127 29.12 5.39 -11.35
N ALA A 128 28.23 6.28 -10.92
CA ALA A 128 28.18 7.68 -11.33
C ALA A 128 29.06 8.61 -10.50
N GLY A 129 29.79 8.11 -9.49
CA GLY A 129 30.63 8.92 -8.61
C GLY A 129 29.86 9.76 -7.58
N ILE A 130 28.57 9.52 -7.39
CA ILE A 130 27.74 10.22 -6.40
C ILE A 130 28.10 9.72 -5.00
N LYS A 131 28.12 10.63 -4.02
CA LYS A 131 28.45 10.26 -2.64
C LYS A 131 27.40 9.33 -2.04
N VAL A 132 27.89 8.22 -1.49
CA VAL A 132 27.08 7.19 -0.83
C VAL A 132 27.69 6.82 0.52
N ASN A 133 26.85 6.30 1.42
CA ASN A 133 27.26 5.60 2.63
C ASN A 133 26.42 4.31 2.72
N ARG A 134 25.48 4.18 3.63
CA ARG A 134 24.49 3.10 3.61
C ARG A 134 23.47 3.28 2.49
N GLY A 135 23.11 4.53 2.19
CA GLY A 135 22.27 4.99 1.11
C GLY A 135 22.96 6.06 0.25
N ILE A 136 22.25 6.63 -0.70
CA ILE A 136 22.67 7.79 -1.47
C ILE A 136 22.53 9.03 -0.57
N ILE A 137 23.63 9.71 -0.26
CA ILE A 137 23.62 10.86 0.64
C ILE A 137 22.89 12.03 -0.02
N VAL A 138 21.88 12.57 0.67
CA VAL A 138 21.08 13.70 0.21
C VAL A 138 21.01 14.81 1.28
N ASN A 139 20.78 16.04 0.82
CA ASN A 139 20.50 17.19 1.69
C ASN A 139 18.98 17.27 2.01
N ASP A 140 18.57 18.35 2.71
CA ASP A 140 17.19 18.59 3.14
C ASP A 140 16.18 18.78 1.99
N PHE A 141 16.66 18.92 0.75
CA PHE A 141 15.86 18.99 -0.48
C PHE A 141 15.99 17.74 -1.34
N MET A 142 16.51 16.65 -0.80
CA MET A 142 16.75 15.36 -1.49
C MET A 142 17.77 15.47 -2.63
N GLN A 143 18.59 16.53 -2.69
CA GLN A 143 19.65 16.69 -3.68
C GLN A 143 20.88 15.88 -3.27
N THR A 144 21.50 15.21 -4.22
CA THR A 144 22.73 14.44 -4.02
C THR A 144 23.98 15.35 -4.02
N SER A 145 25.18 14.74 -3.98
CA SER A 145 26.44 15.46 -4.16
C SER A 145 26.62 16.07 -5.55
N GLU A 146 25.82 15.65 -6.53
CA GLU A 146 25.88 16.14 -7.90
C GLU A 146 24.72 17.11 -8.16
N PRO A 147 24.98 18.31 -8.69
CA PRO A 147 23.94 19.26 -9.06
C PRO A 147 22.92 18.64 -10.02
N ASN A 148 21.63 18.95 -9.81
CA ASN A 148 20.50 18.47 -10.62
C ASN A 148 20.26 16.94 -10.58
N ILE A 149 20.93 16.22 -9.67
CA ILE A 149 20.63 14.80 -9.39
C ILE A 149 20.07 14.69 -7.97
N TYR A 150 18.94 14.04 -7.87
CA TYR A 150 18.19 13.86 -6.63
C TYR A 150 17.99 12.37 -6.34
N ALA A 151 17.86 12.02 -5.07
CA ALA A 151 17.50 10.68 -4.65
C ALA A 151 16.41 10.76 -3.59
N VAL A 152 15.39 9.92 -3.73
CA VAL A 152 14.25 9.84 -2.81
C VAL A 152 13.83 8.38 -2.66
N GLY A 153 13.33 8.04 -1.49
CA GLY A 153 12.88 6.68 -1.20
C GLY A 153 13.91 5.88 -0.40
N GLU A 154 13.78 4.56 -0.42
CA GLU A 154 14.58 3.64 0.41
C GLU A 154 16.08 3.63 0.03
N CYS A 155 16.43 4.13 -1.15
CA CYS A 155 17.83 4.27 -1.57
C CYS A 155 18.51 5.53 -0.99
N ALA A 156 17.75 6.53 -0.53
CA ALA A 156 18.29 7.79 -0.02
C ALA A 156 18.70 7.69 1.45
N GLU A 157 19.78 8.40 1.79
CA GLU A 157 20.25 8.59 3.17
C GLU A 157 20.26 10.06 3.51
N HIS A 158 19.38 10.48 4.42
CA HIS A 158 19.26 11.83 4.91
C HIS A 158 19.76 11.90 6.35
N ASN A 159 20.72 12.76 6.64
CA ASN A 159 21.32 12.95 7.97
C ASN A 159 21.69 11.61 8.67
N GLY A 160 22.32 10.68 7.90
CA GLY A 160 22.74 9.36 8.41
C GLY A 160 21.60 8.35 8.58
N THR A 161 20.37 8.69 8.20
CA THR A 161 19.19 7.83 8.33
C THR A 161 18.68 7.36 6.97
N VAL A 162 18.47 6.05 6.84
CA VAL A 162 17.78 5.42 5.71
C VAL A 162 16.39 4.99 6.17
N TYR A 163 15.37 5.39 5.44
CA TYR A 163 13.98 5.08 5.75
C TYR A 163 13.47 3.94 4.87
N GLY A 164 12.90 2.91 5.49
CA GLY A 164 12.31 1.75 4.82
C GLY A 164 10.79 1.64 4.99
N LEU A 165 10.13 2.72 5.42
CA LEU A 165 8.68 2.78 5.61
C LEU A 165 8.07 3.82 4.67
N VAL A 166 6.86 3.56 4.19
CA VAL A 166 6.23 4.33 3.10
C VAL A 166 6.01 5.81 3.45
N ALA A 167 5.54 6.14 4.67
CA ALA A 167 5.20 7.51 5.05
C ALA A 167 6.40 8.48 4.95
N PRO A 168 7.59 8.17 5.52
CA PRO A 168 8.79 8.98 5.31
C PRO A 168 9.14 9.22 3.85
N LEU A 169 8.95 8.22 2.98
CA LEU A 169 9.29 8.34 1.56
C LEU A 169 8.35 9.29 0.82
N TYR A 170 7.08 9.37 1.21
CA TYR A 170 6.16 10.37 0.69
C TYR A 170 6.51 11.79 1.16
N GLU A 171 6.95 11.96 2.41
CA GLU A 171 7.41 13.26 2.93
C GLU A 171 8.64 13.74 2.16
N GLN A 172 9.62 12.86 1.93
CA GLN A 172 10.78 13.14 1.06
C GLN A 172 10.34 13.54 -0.35
N GLY A 173 9.43 12.76 -0.96
CA GLY A 173 8.90 13.04 -2.30
C GLY A 173 8.19 14.38 -2.40
N LYS A 174 7.46 14.79 -1.35
CA LYS A 174 6.80 16.09 -1.27
C LYS A 174 7.81 17.24 -1.20
N ALA A 175 8.83 17.13 -0.35
CA ALA A 175 9.90 18.12 -0.24
C ALA A 175 10.65 18.28 -1.58
N LEU A 176 11.02 17.17 -2.20
CA LEU A 176 11.65 17.15 -3.52
C LEU A 176 10.79 17.80 -4.61
N ALA A 177 9.53 17.42 -4.71
CA ALA A 177 8.62 17.96 -5.71
C ALA A 177 8.44 19.48 -5.56
N SER A 178 8.26 19.96 -4.35
CA SER A 178 8.16 21.40 -4.07
C SER A 178 9.43 22.15 -4.45
N HIS A 179 10.61 21.60 -4.11
CA HIS A 179 11.91 22.18 -4.45
C HIS A 179 12.11 22.29 -5.98
N ILE A 180 11.86 21.21 -6.72
CA ILE A 180 12.00 21.19 -8.20
C ILE A 180 11.03 22.17 -8.86
N CYS A 181 9.81 22.30 -8.33
CA CYS A 181 8.80 23.21 -8.86
C CYS A 181 9.02 24.67 -8.47
N GLY A 182 10.00 24.99 -7.64
CA GLY A 182 10.23 26.33 -7.11
C GLY A 182 9.10 26.85 -6.21
N VAL A 183 8.32 25.93 -5.62
CA VAL A 183 7.28 26.27 -4.66
C VAL A 183 7.93 26.41 -3.28
N PRO A 184 7.64 27.49 -2.52
CA PRO A 184 8.14 27.62 -1.15
C PRO A 184 7.77 26.36 -0.33
N CYS A 185 8.77 25.70 0.23
CA CYS A 185 8.61 24.53 1.07
C CYS A 185 9.57 24.59 2.25
N GLU A 186 9.17 23.98 3.34
CA GLU A 186 10.06 23.74 4.46
C GLU A 186 11.09 22.65 4.08
N GLU A 187 12.29 22.82 4.61
CA GLU A 187 13.35 21.81 4.52
C GLU A 187 12.90 20.51 5.18
N TYR A 188 13.24 19.38 4.57
CA TYR A 188 12.95 18.08 5.17
C TYR A 188 13.84 17.84 6.39
N GLN A 189 13.24 17.85 7.57
CA GLN A 189 13.94 17.69 8.84
C GLN A 189 14.07 16.22 9.30
N GLY A 190 13.69 15.29 8.44
CA GLY A 190 13.55 13.87 8.80
C GLY A 190 12.12 13.51 9.21
N SER A 191 11.84 12.23 9.30
CA SER A 191 10.53 11.70 9.67
C SER A 191 10.62 10.90 10.95
N ALA A 192 9.59 10.98 11.78
CA ALA A 192 9.45 10.06 12.91
C ALA A 192 9.08 8.66 12.39
N PRO A 193 9.90 7.63 12.61
CA PRO A 193 9.54 6.29 12.19
C PRO A 193 8.26 5.85 12.88
N SER A 194 7.28 5.39 12.11
CA SER A 194 6.01 4.84 12.63
C SER A 194 5.73 3.53 11.93
N ALA A 195 5.54 2.48 12.70
CA ALA A 195 5.27 1.14 12.21
C ALA A 195 3.99 0.57 12.83
N ALA A 196 3.16 -0.02 11.99
CA ALA A 196 1.99 -0.78 12.40
C ALA A 196 2.16 -2.23 11.95
N LEU A 197 1.87 -3.16 12.83
CA LEU A 197 1.78 -4.59 12.53
C LEU A 197 0.38 -5.05 12.90
N LYS A 198 -0.34 -5.60 11.92
CA LYS A 198 -1.60 -6.28 12.16
C LYS A 198 -1.44 -7.72 11.69
N ILE A 199 -1.22 -8.63 12.63
CA ILE A 199 -0.85 -10.00 12.34
C ILE A 199 -1.62 -10.96 13.24
N ALA A 200 -2.21 -11.98 12.66
CA ALA A 200 -2.92 -13.02 13.40
C ALA A 200 -3.98 -12.47 14.40
N GLY A 201 -4.60 -11.33 14.11
CA GLY A 201 -5.55 -10.67 14.99
C GLY A 201 -4.93 -9.84 16.12
N ILE A 202 -3.59 -9.66 16.13
CA ILE A 202 -2.87 -8.85 17.10
C ILE A 202 -2.59 -7.49 16.46
N ASP A 203 -3.02 -6.41 17.11
CA ASP A 203 -2.73 -5.05 16.69
C ASP A 203 -1.54 -4.49 17.48
N VAL A 204 -0.48 -4.12 16.78
CA VAL A 204 0.70 -3.49 17.37
C VAL A 204 1.05 -2.23 16.60
N TRP A 205 1.37 -1.17 17.32
CA TRP A 205 1.80 0.09 16.71
C TRP A 205 2.91 0.73 17.54
N SER A 206 3.90 1.31 16.87
CA SER A 206 4.92 2.11 17.53
C SER A 206 5.32 3.30 16.68
N ALA A 207 5.73 4.39 17.32
CA ALA A 207 6.24 5.58 16.65
C ALA A 207 7.34 6.25 17.48
N GLY A 208 8.31 6.87 16.79
CA GLY A 208 9.41 7.60 17.41
C GLY A 208 10.39 6.70 18.16
N LYS A 209 10.88 7.19 19.27
CA LYS A 209 11.87 6.51 20.12
C LYS A 209 11.20 5.37 20.90
N ILE A 210 11.78 4.18 20.90
CA ILE A 210 11.22 3.00 21.61
C ILE A 210 12.08 2.57 22.79
N GLN A 211 13.37 2.91 22.80
CA GLN A 211 14.31 2.54 23.87
C GLN A 211 14.48 3.68 24.87
N GLU A 212 14.53 3.33 26.14
CA GLU A 212 14.83 4.26 27.22
C GLU A 212 16.33 4.55 27.29
N ASP A 213 16.69 5.75 27.63
CA ASP A 213 18.05 6.17 28.01
C ASP A 213 17.99 7.11 29.21
N GLU A 214 19.14 7.65 29.63
CA GLU A 214 19.27 8.49 30.83
C GLU A 214 18.46 9.80 30.77
N ARG A 215 18.04 10.24 29.56
CA ARG A 215 17.25 11.46 29.36
C ARG A 215 15.77 11.21 29.15
N THR A 216 15.35 9.94 29.19
CA THR A 216 13.95 9.60 28.96
C THR A 216 13.21 9.36 30.27
N THR A 217 11.99 9.89 30.36
CA THR A 217 10.97 9.43 31.29
C THR A 217 9.93 8.60 30.57
N SER A 218 9.29 7.66 31.26
CA SER A 218 8.32 6.79 30.61
C SER A 218 7.04 6.63 31.44
N ILE A 219 5.93 6.47 30.74
CA ILE A 219 4.65 6.02 31.29
C ILE A 219 4.36 4.67 30.66
N LYS A 220 4.05 3.68 31.51
CA LYS A 220 3.72 2.33 31.10
C LYS A 220 2.38 1.92 31.70
N ILE A 221 1.50 1.37 30.89
CA ILE A 221 0.24 0.76 31.29
C ILE A 221 0.27 -0.66 30.79
N TYR A 222 0.03 -1.60 31.69
CA TYR A 222 -0.05 -3.01 31.36
C TYR A 222 -1.30 -3.60 31.99
N ASP A 223 -2.21 -4.09 31.15
CA ASP A 223 -3.39 -4.84 31.55
C ASP A 223 -3.25 -6.25 30.99
N GLU A 224 -2.89 -7.17 31.89
CA GLU A 224 -2.66 -8.57 31.57
C GLU A 224 -3.96 -9.28 31.16
N GLN A 225 -5.10 -8.90 31.77
CA GLN A 225 -6.39 -9.53 31.48
C GLN A 225 -6.91 -9.12 30.10
N ALA A 226 -6.73 -7.84 29.75
CA ALA A 226 -7.12 -7.33 28.43
C ALA A 226 -6.07 -7.60 27.35
N GLY A 227 -4.87 -8.08 27.70
CA GLY A 227 -3.76 -8.25 26.78
C GLY A 227 -3.27 -6.92 26.17
N VAL A 228 -3.31 -5.83 26.97
CA VAL A 228 -2.97 -4.47 26.50
C VAL A 228 -1.70 -3.98 27.15
N TYR A 229 -0.76 -3.49 26.32
CA TYR A 229 0.41 -2.77 26.78
C TYR A 229 0.56 -1.44 26.05
N LYS A 230 0.65 -0.36 26.80
CA LYS A 230 0.87 1.00 26.27
C LYS A 230 2.10 1.60 26.95
N LYS A 231 3.00 2.16 26.16
CA LYS A 231 4.19 2.86 26.64
C LYS A 231 4.34 4.18 25.92
N ALA A 232 4.61 5.24 26.66
CA ALA A 232 5.04 6.52 26.13
C ALA A 232 6.38 6.93 26.70
N LEU A 233 7.25 7.43 25.85
CA LEU A 233 8.56 7.96 26.18
C LEU A 233 8.58 9.47 26.01
N PHE A 234 9.18 10.16 26.94
CA PHE A 234 9.33 11.62 26.96
C PHE A 234 10.78 12.01 27.06
N VAL A 235 11.15 13.06 26.35
CA VAL A 235 12.45 13.74 26.44
C VAL A 235 12.15 15.23 26.64
N ASP A 236 12.71 15.85 27.66
CA ASP A 236 12.47 17.26 28.01
C ASP A 236 10.96 17.58 28.08
N ASP A 237 10.19 16.71 28.76
CA ASP A 237 8.74 16.78 28.92
C ASP A 237 7.92 16.74 27.61
N LYS A 238 8.53 16.42 26.49
CA LYS A 238 7.86 16.26 25.19
C LYS A 238 7.77 14.80 24.80
N LEU A 239 6.65 14.41 24.16
CA LEU A 239 6.47 13.06 23.67
C LEU A 239 7.51 12.73 22.60
N ALA A 240 8.34 11.73 22.86
CA ALA A 240 9.43 11.30 21.98
C ALA A 240 9.20 9.93 21.35
N GLY A 241 8.33 9.11 21.93
CA GLY A 241 8.01 7.81 21.39
C GLY A 241 6.84 7.12 22.06
N VAL A 242 6.22 6.18 21.35
CA VAL A 242 5.03 5.44 21.80
C VAL A 242 5.09 4.00 21.31
N ILE A 243 4.64 3.08 22.16
CA ILE A 243 4.33 1.69 21.80
C ILE A 243 2.91 1.38 22.27
N LEU A 244 2.09 0.84 21.37
CA LEU A 244 0.75 0.32 21.66
C LEU A 244 0.68 -1.14 21.23
N PHE A 245 0.20 -2.00 22.13
CA PHE A 245 -0.03 -3.42 21.88
C PHE A 245 -1.43 -3.79 22.35
N GLY A 246 -2.18 -4.51 21.54
CA GLY A 246 -3.56 -4.93 21.78
C GLY A 246 -4.58 -3.83 21.49
N ASP A 247 -4.47 -2.67 22.13
CA ASP A 247 -5.31 -1.50 21.87
C ASP A 247 -4.53 -0.39 21.17
N THR A 248 -4.77 -0.20 19.89
CA THR A 248 -4.10 0.81 19.05
C THR A 248 -5.01 1.96 18.61
N ARG A 249 -6.19 2.12 19.23
CA ARG A 249 -7.19 3.14 18.85
C ARG A 249 -6.64 4.56 18.90
N ASP A 250 -5.78 4.85 19.86
CA ASP A 250 -5.21 6.19 20.09
C ASP A 250 -4.01 6.54 19.19
N LYS A 251 -3.60 5.63 18.29
CA LYS A 251 -2.37 5.78 17.47
C LYS A 251 -2.28 7.10 16.72
N GLN A 252 -3.38 7.58 16.13
CA GLN A 252 -3.39 8.81 15.33
C GLN A 252 -3.19 10.05 16.20
N ARG A 253 -3.86 10.11 17.35
CA ARG A 253 -3.72 11.23 18.30
C ARG A 253 -2.32 11.29 18.91
N LEU A 254 -1.77 10.12 19.23
CA LEU A 254 -0.42 10.01 19.78
C LEU A 254 0.65 10.32 18.73
N LEU A 255 0.43 9.93 17.47
CA LEU A 255 1.31 10.31 16.37
C LEU A 255 1.31 11.83 16.16
N ASP A 256 0.13 12.46 16.17
CA ASP A 256 0.01 13.92 16.08
C ASP A 256 0.70 14.63 17.24
N SER A 257 0.51 14.13 18.48
CA SER A 257 1.19 14.66 19.66
C SER A 257 2.71 14.51 19.58
N LEU A 258 3.20 13.40 19.01
CA LEU A 258 4.61 13.16 18.78
C LEU A 258 5.19 14.12 17.73
N LEU A 259 4.52 14.27 16.59
CA LEU A 259 4.97 15.15 15.51
C LEU A 259 4.96 16.63 15.92
N LYS A 260 3.97 17.04 16.70
CA LYS A 260 3.86 18.42 17.24
C LYS A 260 4.66 18.63 18.52
N GLN A 261 5.38 17.62 19.00
CA GLN A 261 6.15 17.68 20.25
C GLN A 261 5.33 18.24 21.43
N ARG A 262 4.10 17.75 21.59
CA ARG A 262 3.18 18.22 22.63
C ARG A 262 3.71 17.86 24.03
N ASP A 263 3.34 18.70 24.99
CA ASP A 263 3.70 18.56 26.40
C ASP A 263 3.23 17.22 27.01
N ILE A 264 4.00 16.74 27.99
CA ILE A 264 3.74 15.49 28.74
C ILE A 264 2.32 15.42 29.33
N SER A 265 1.79 16.56 29.81
CA SER A 265 0.48 16.61 30.45
C SER A 265 -0.64 16.22 29.49
N ILE A 266 -0.57 16.66 28.23
CA ILE A 266 -1.54 16.36 27.19
C ILE A 266 -1.41 14.90 26.76
N ALA A 267 -0.18 14.46 26.48
CA ALA A 267 0.09 13.08 26.06
C ALA A 267 -0.25 12.07 27.16
N LYS A 268 0.02 12.40 28.43
CA LYS A 268 -0.32 11.57 29.58
C LYS A 268 -1.83 11.34 29.68
N LYS A 269 -2.63 12.39 29.53
CA LYS A 269 -4.09 12.28 29.54
C LYS A 269 -4.58 11.35 28.41
N GLN A 270 -4.05 11.50 27.21
CA GLN A 270 -4.41 10.67 26.05
C GLN A 270 -4.08 9.18 26.20
N ILE A 271 -3.06 8.84 26.97
CA ILE A 271 -2.63 7.46 27.19
C ILE A 271 -3.43 6.80 28.32
N ILE A 272 -3.63 7.53 29.43
CA ILE A 272 -4.25 7.01 30.66
C ILE A 272 -5.77 7.02 30.55
N GLU A 273 -6.32 8.08 30.00
CA GLU A 273 -7.76 8.30 29.85
C GLU A 273 -8.09 8.39 28.36
N PRO A 274 -8.37 7.30 27.67
CA PRO A 274 -8.88 7.37 26.31
C PRO A 274 -10.22 8.11 26.32
N GLU A 275 -10.21 9.38 25.92
CA GLU A 275 -11.41 10.22 25.90
C GLU A 275 -12.42 9.69 24.90
N THR A 276 -13.68 9.68 25.26
CA THR A 276 -14.80 9.62 24.34
C THR A 276 -14.74 10.82 23.40
N SER A 277 -15.03 10.62 22.13
CA SER A 277 -14.73 11.49 20.97
C SER A 277 -15.15 12.97 21.05
N GLY A 278 -16.03 13.36 21.96
CA GLY A 278 -16.60 14.71 22.03
C GLY A 278 -15.61 15.83 22.35
N PRO A 279 -14.92 15.83 23.50
CA PRO A 279 -14.05 16.94 23.92
C PRO A 279 -12.86 17.19 23.01
N LEU A 280 -12.38 16.17 22.30
CA LEU A 280 -11.24 16.28 21.37
C LEU A 280 -11.56 17.23 20.22
N PHE A 281 -12.73 17.05 19.59
CA PHE A 281 -13.10 17.83 18.40
C PHE A 281 -13.54 19.26 18.76
N GLU A 282 -14.04 19.52 19.96
CA GLU A 282 -14.32 20.88 20.42
C GLU A 282 -13.06 21.74 20.54
N SER A 283 -11.98 21.17 21.05
CA SER A 283 -10.70 21.87 21.22
C SER A 283 -9.83 21.89 19.98
N MET A 284 -10.15 21.07 18.96
CA MET A 284 -9.35 20.92 17.73
C MET A 284 -9.67 22.07 16.76
N PRO A 285 -8.67 22.87 16.34
CA PRO A 285 -8.89 23.95 15.37
C PRO A 285 -9.42 23.42 14.04
N SER A 286 -10.27 24.18 13.34
CA SER A 286 -10.77 23.81 12.00
C SER A 286 -9.64 23.69 10.96
N SER A 287 -8.52 24.36 11.16
CA SER A 287 -7.31 24.24 10.33
C SER A 287 -6.50 22.96 10.56
N GLU A 288 -6.84 22.17 11.58
CA GLU A 288 -6.15 20.93 11.91
C GLU A 288 -6.31 19.89 10.80
N THR A 289 -5.21 19.28 10.35
CA THR A 289 -5.22 18.28 9.28
C THR A 289 -5.63 16.92 9.83
N ILE A 290 -6.76 16.41 9.39
CA ILE A 290 -7.28 15.07 9.71
C ILE A 290 -6.67 14.01 8.78
N CYS A 291 -6.65 14.27 7.47
CA CYS A 291 -6.08 13.36 6.48
C CYS A 291 -4.74 13.89 5.97
N GLN A 292 -3.63 13.34 6.46
CA GLN A 292 -2.29 13.76 6.08
C GLN A 292 -1.99 13.51 4.59
N CYS A 293 -2.38 12.34 4.07
CA CYS A 293 -2.10 11.95 2.67
C CYS A 293 -2.73 12.89 1.64
N ASN A 294 -3.94 13.39 1.93
CA ASN A 294 -4.71 14.26 1.03
C ASN A 294 -4.84 15.68 1.56
N THR A 295 -4.14 16.02 2.64
CA THR A 295 -4.10 17.34 3.28
C THR A 295 -5.52 17.90 3.56
N VAL A 296 -6.42 17.02 4.06
CA VAL A 296 -7.80 17.42 4.37
C VAL A 296 -7.90 17.83 5.83
N THR A 297 -8.34 19.06 6.07
CA THR A 297 -8.48 19.61 7.41
C THR A 297 -9.81 19.23 8.05
N LYS A 298 -9.91 19.39 9.38
CA LYS A 298 -11.16 19.24 10.14
C LYS A 298 -12.26 20.13 9.56
N GLY A 299 -11.97 21.42 9.34
CA GLY A 299 -12.93 22.37 8.77
C GLY A 299 -13.43 21.96 7.39
N ALA A 300 -12.56 21.46 6.51
CA ALA A 300 -12.98 20.95 5.20
C ALA A 300 -13.94 19.76 5.29
N ILE A 301 -13.77 18.89 6.29
CA ILE A 301 -14.72 17.81 6.56
C ILE A 301 -16.01 18.34 7.15
N GLU A 302 -15.94 19.24 8.14
CA GLU A 302 -17.10 19.87 8.76
C GLU A 302 -17.98 20.59 7.73
N ASP A 303 -17.35 21.41 6.87
CA ASP A 303 -18.04 22.12 5.79
C ASP A 303 -18.72 21.15 4.81
N ALA A 304 -18.02 20.08 4.41
CA ALA A 304 -18.60 19.09 3.52
C ALA A 304 -19.79 18.34 4.16
N VAL A 305 -19.66 17.96 5.44
CA VAL A 305 -20.72 17.29 6.20
C VAL A 305 -21.96 18.19 6.33
N HIS A 306 -21.77 19.47 6.71
CA HIS A 306 -22.89 20.42 6.85
C HIS A 306 -23.54 20.78 5.51
N THR A 307 -22.73 21.04 4.47
CA THR A 307 -23.25 21.46 3.16
C THR A 307 -24.02 20.36 2.46
N ASN A 308 -23.55 19.11 2.58
CA ASN A 308 -24.11 17.97 1.85
C ASN A 308 -24.87 16.98 2.75
N SER A 309 -25.03 17.29 4.05
CA SER A 309 -25.69 16.44 5.05
C SER A 309 -25.13 15.00 5.06
N LEU A 310 -23.78 14.89 5.02
CA LEU A 310 -23.10 13.59 4.94
C LEU A 310 -23.22 12.85 6.27
N THR A 311 -23.45 11.54 6.21
CA THR A 311 -23.64 10.69 7.40
C THR A 311 -22.67 9.52 7.45
N THR A 312 -21.95 9.24 6.36
CA THR A 312 -21.03 8.10 6.24
C THR A 312 -19.62 8.53 5.85
N VAL A 313 -18.64 7.74 6.24
CA VAL A 313 -17.23 7.96 5.87
C VAL A 313 -17.01 7.90 4.35
N GLU A 314 -17.75 7.05 3.65
CA GLU A 314 -17.64 6.93 2.19
C GLU A 314 -18.14 8.20 1.48
N GLU A 315 -19.20 8.82 1.98
CA GLU A 315 -19.66 10.12 1.48
C GLU A 315 -18.62 11.21 1.74
N VAL A 316 -18.02 11.25 2.95
CA VAL A 316 -16.93 12.19 3.27
C VAL A 316 -15.73 11.96 2.37
N LYS A 317 -15.34 10.71 2.14
CA LYS A 317 -14.26 10.32 1.22
C LYS A 317 -14.53 10.81 -0.20
N HIS A 318 -15.75 10.64 -0.69
CA HIS A 318 -16.15 11.08 -2.02
C HIS A 318 -16.06 12.61 -2.18
N CYS A 319 -16.53 13.37 -1.17
CA CYS A 319 -16.56 14.83 -1.20
C CYS A 319 -15.19 15.46 -0.91
N THR A 320 -14.44 14.93 0.05
CA THR A 320 -13.22 15.59 0.56
C THR A 320 -11.92 14.87 0.18
N LYS A 321 -11.99 13.62 -0.26
CA LYS A 321 -10.88 12.67 -0.43
C LYS A 321 -10.20 12.23 0.89
N ALA A 322 -10.71 12.64 2.06
CA ALA A 322 -10.27 12.06 3.33
C ALA A 322 -10.47 10.54 3.28
N THR A 323 -9.59 9.77 3.87
CA THR A 323 -9.55 8.28 3.84
C THR A 323 -9.30 7.64 2.46
N GLY A 324 -9.16 8.42 1.40
CA GLY A 324 -9.11 7.94 0.01
C GLY A 324 -7.76 7.33 -0.42
N SER A 325 -6.67 7.51 0.35
CA SER A 325 -5.33 7.00 0.02
C SER A 325 -4.93 5.86 0.96
N CYS A 326 -4.26 6.15 2.08
CA CYS A 326 -3.79 5.10 3.00
C CYS A 326 -4.84 4.58 3.98
N GLY A 327 -6.01 5.20 4.08
CA GLY A 327 -7.08 4.83 5.02
C GLY A 327 -6.78 5.08 6.51
N GLY A 328 -5.59 5.50 6.87
CA GLY A 328 -5.14 5.65 8.27
C GLY A 328 -5.97 6.65 9.10
N CYS A 329 -6.58 7.64 8.46
CA CYS A 329 -7.44 8.62 9.12
C CYS A 329 -8.92 8.16 9.26
N LYS A 330 -9.29 6.98 8.75
CA LYS A 330 -10.68 6.50 8.76
C LYS A 330 -11.30 6.51 10.17
N PRO A 331 -10.64 5.98 11.23
CA PRO A 331 -11.22 6.01 12.58
C PRO A 331 -11.47 7.43 13.09
N LEU A 332 -10.56 8.37 12.80
CA LEU A 332 -10.70 9.76 13.24
C LEU A 332 -11.82 10.48 12.47
N VAL A 333 -12.02 10.17 11.20
CA VAL A 333 -13.16 10.68 10.40
C VAL A 333 -14.47 10.10 10.89
N GLU A 334 -14.51 8.82 11.26
CA GLU A 334 -15.67 8.18 11.88
C GLU A 334 -16.06 8.85 13.20
N ASP A 335 -15.08 9.13 14.06
CA ASP A 335 -15.29 9.79 15.33
C ASP A 335 -15.74 11.24 15.15
N LEU A 336 -15.18 11.98 14.18
CA LEU A 336 -15.62 13.34 13.85
C LEU A 336 -17.06 13.36 13.34
N LEU A 337 -17.42 12.44 12.45
CA LEU A 337 -18.81 12.30 11.98
C LEU A 337 -19.77 12.01 13.13
N ARG A 338 -19.40 11.10 14.03
CA ARG A 338 -20.17 10.77 15.24
C ARG A 338 -20.37 12.00 16.12
N TYR A 339 -19.32 12.77 16.34
CA TYR A 339 -19.37 14.02 17.09
C TYR A 339 -20.32 15.04 16.45
N MET A 340 -20.25 15.22 15.14
CA MET A 340 -21.06 16.21 14.41
C MET A 340 -22.53 15.83 14.29
N THR A 341 -22.83 14.54 14.12
CA THR A 341 -24.21 14.07 13.92
C THR A 341 -25.00 13.88 15.21
N ASN A 342 -24.34 14.00 16.38
CA ASN A 342 -24.94 13.81 17.72
C ASN A 342 -25.76 12.51 17.85
N SER A 343 -25.51 11.55 16.94
CA SER A 343 -26.14 10.25 16.94
C SER A 343 -25.21 9.26 17.64
N GLU A 344 -25.76 8.44 18.53
CA GLU A 344 -25.13 7.14 18.80
C GLU A 344 -24.99 6.46 17.43
N TYR A 345 -23.79 6.54 16.85
CA TYR A 345 -23.47 5.82 15.64
C TYR A 345 -23.62 4.35 15.98
N THR A 346 -24.78 3.82 15.76
CA THR A 346 -24.95 2.39 15.60
C THR A 346 -24.10 2.04 14.40
N LYS A 347 -22.92 1.45 14.70
CA LYS A 347 -22.11 0.74 13.69
C LYS A 347 -23.12 0.02 12.83
N PRO A 348 -23.19 0.30 11.50
CA PRO A 348 -24.09 -0.45 10.66
C PRO A 348 -23.80 -1.91 10.98
N ALA A 349 -24.82 -2.68 11.35
CA ALA A 349 -24.70 -4.08 11.74
C ALA A 349 -24.23 -4.96 10.56
N SER A 350 -23.92 -4.34 9.43
CA SER A 350 -23.34 -4.96 8.24
C SER A 350 -22.17 -4.07 7.74
N THR A 351 -21.01 -4.66 7.58
CA THR A 351 -19.96 -4.19 6.69
C THR A 351 -20.61 -3.78 5.37
N PRO A 352 -20.28 -2.61 4.79
CA PRO A 352 -20.93 -2.20 3.54
C PRO A 352 -20.76 -3.29 2.49
N SER A 353 -21.83 -3.56 1.76
CA SER A 353 -21.79 -4.50 0.65
C SER A 353 -20.71 -4.09 -0.35
N PHE A 354 -20.07 -5.06 -0.95
CA PHE A 354 -18.96 -4.89 -1.89
C PHE A 354 -19.27 -3.90 -3.02
N CYS A 355 -20.51 -3.96 -3.51
CA CYS A 355 -21.07 -2.99 -4.45
C CYS A 355 -22.60 -3.07 -4.43
N SER A 356 -23.28 -2.20 -5.17
CA SER A 356 -24.74 -2.22 -5.30
C SER A 356 -25.32 -3.50 -5.93
N CYS A 357 -24.48 -4.33 -6.54
CA CYS A 357 -24.89 -5.56 -7.22
C CYS A 357 -25.04 -6.76 -6.28
N THR A 358 -24.59 -6.66 -5.03
CA THR A 358 -24.63 -7.76 -4.05
C THR A 358 -24.82 -7.21 -2.64
N ASP A 359 -25.30 -8.04 -1.74
CA ASP A 359 -25.34 -7.76 -0.31
C ASP A 359 -24.12 -8.34 0.44
N PHE A 360 -23.27 -9.13 -0.24
CA PHE A 360 -22.02 -9.66 0.31
C PHE A 360 -20.99 -8.56 0.51
N THR A 361 -20.20 -8.67 1.57
CA THR A 361 -19.00 -7.84 1.79
C THR A 361 -17.82 -8.41 1.00
N GLU A 362 -16.74 -7.64 0.90
CA GLU A 362 -15.49 -8.10 0.27
C GLU A 362 -14.94 -9.36 0.96
N ASP A 363 -14.97 -9.37 2.30
CA ASP A 363 -14.51 -10.51 3.11
C ASP A 363 -15.37 -11.77 2.88
N ASP A 364 -16.68 -11.60 2.75
CA ASP A 364 -17.59 -12.71 2.44
C ASP A 364 -17.30 -13.33 1.06
N ILE A 365 -17.05 -12.47 0.07
CA ILE A 365 -16.70 -12.91 -1.29
C ILE A 365 -15.39 -13.67 -1.29
N ILE A 366 -14.34 -13.11 -0.65
CA ILE A 366 -13.03 -13.75 -0.54
C ILE A 366 -13.15 -15.10 0.20
N ALA A 367 -13.92 -15.17 1.28
CA ALA A 367 -14.15 -16.40 2.03
C ALA A 367 -14.85 -17.48 1.17
N GLU A 368 -15.84 -17.11 0.37
CA GLU A 368 -16.51 -18.05 -0.54
C GLU A 368 -15.60 -18.48 -1.70
N LEU A 369 -14.77 -17.58 -2.23
CA LEU A 369 -13.77 -17.92 -3.24
C LEU A 369 -12.70 -18.87 -2.69
N GLN A 370 -12.32 -18.76 -1.43
CA GLN A 370 -11.38 -19.68 -0.77
C GLN A 370 -12.00 -21.05 -0.46
N ARG A 371 -13.30 -21.08 -0.27
CA ARG A 371 -14.03 -22.30 0.13
C ARG A 371 -14.25 -23.27 -1.02
N ARG A 372 -14.42 -22.77 -2.24
CA ARG A 372 -14.69 -23.57 -3.44
C ARG A 372 -14.12 -22.88 -4.68
N PRO A 373 -13.60 -23.67 -5.65
CA PRO A 373 -13.07 -23.12 -6.87
C PRO A 373 -14.19 -22.59 -7.78
N PHE A 374 -13.94 -21.50 -8.44
CA PHE A 374 -14.79 -20.90 -9.47
C PHE A 374 -13.99 -20.73 -10.76
N THR A 375 -14.66 -20.82 -11.89
CA THR A 375 -14.00 -20.77 -13.20
C THR A 375 -14.03 -19.38 -13.87
N ASN A 376 -14.92 -18.49 -13.42
CA ASN A 376 -15.04 -17.14 -13.96
C ASN A 376 -15.91 -16.25 -13.05
N PRO A 377 -15.85 -14.91 -13.20
CA PRO A 377 -16.66 -13.98 -12.41
C PRO A 377 -18.18 -14.18 -12.53
N ALA A 378 -18.66 -14.58 -13.70
CA ALA A 378 -20.11 -14.80 -13.92
C ALA A 378 -20.62 -16.00 -13.10
N GLU A 379 -19.81 -17.03 -12.94
CA GLU A 379 -20.12 -18.18 -12.08
C GLU A 379 -20.21 -17.75 -10.61
N VAL A 380 -19.28 -16.93 -10.13
CA VAL A 380 -19.32 -16.37 -8.77
C VAL A 380 -20.63 -15.62 -8.54
N MET A 381 -20.97 -14.71 -9.45
CA MET A 381 -22.20 -13.91 -9.35
C MET A 381 -23.47 -14.77 -9.37
N ASN A 382 -23.52 -15.79 -10.22
CA ASN A 382 -24.66 -16.69 -10.29
C ASN A 382 -24.81 -17.56 -9.04
N GLN A 383 -23.70 -18.07 -8.49
CA GLN A 383 -23.74 -18.96 -7.34
C GLN A 383 -23.95 -18.23 -6.00
N LEU A 384 -23.64 -16.93 -5.95
CA LEU A 384 -23.86 -16.06 -4.79
C LEU A 384 -25.12 -15.18 -4.94
N ASP A 385 -26.03 -15.51 -5.84
CA ASP A 385 -27.31 -14.81 -6.07
C ASP A 385 -27.18 -13.28 -6.14
N TRP A 386 -26.26 -12.81 -7.00
CA TRP A 386 -26.10 -11.38 -7.19
C TRP A 386 -27.31 -10.75 -7.85
N LYS A 387 -27.68 -9.54 -7.43
CA LYS A 387 -28.82 -8.77 -7.95
C LYS A 387 -28.74 -8.49 -9.45
N THR A 388 -27.52 -8.47 -10.00
CA THR A 388 -27.26 -8.24 -11.42
C THR A 388 -26.42 -9.37 -12.01
N LYS A 389 -26.89 -10.00 -13.08
CA LYS A 389 -26.21 -11.15 -13.71
C LYS A 389 -24.84 -10.81 -14.33
N ASN A 390 -24.64 -9.54 -14.73
CA ASN A 390 -23.44 -9.11 -15.42
C ASN A 390 -22.50 -8.27 -14.53
N GLY A 391 -22.85 -8.04 -13.27
CA GLY A 391 -22.07 -7.21 -12.36
C GLY A 391 -21.96 -5.75 -12.79
N CYS A 392 -21.01 -5.02 -12.20
CA CYS A 392 -20.70 -3.63 -12.54
C CYS A 392 -19.19 -3.44 -12.79
N SER A 393 -18.79 -2.23 -13.15
CA SER A 393 -17.39 -1.87 -13.40
C SER A 393 -16.47 -1.98 -12.18
N THR A 394 -17.03 -2.16 -10.98
CA THR A 394 -16.27 -2.37 -9.74
C THR A 394 -16.10 -3.86 -9.46
N CYS A 395 -17.18 -4.62 -9.46
CA CYS A 395 -17.15 -6.00 -8.97
C CYS A 395 -16.58 -7.00 -9.97
N VAL A 396 -16.80 -6.83 -11.27
CA VAL A 396 -16.29 -7.77 -12.28
C VAL A 396 -14.75 -7.80 -12.28
N PRO A 397 -14.04 -6.65 -12.40
CA PRO A 397 -12.58 -6.65 -12.34
C PRO A 397 -12.01 -7.12 -11.00
N ALA A 398 -12.69 -6.82 -9.90
CA ALA A 398 -12.22 -7.22 -8.58
C ALA A 398 -12.37 -8.72 -8.34
N ILE A 399 -13.51 -9.33 -8.70
CA ILE A 399 -13.67 -10.80 -8.63
C ILE A 399 -12.65 -11.48 -9.53
N GLN A 400 -12.44 -10.94 -10.73
CA GLN A 400 -11.43 -11.44 -11.65
C GLN A 400 -10.03 -11.44 -10.99
N TYR A 401 -9.64 -10.33 -10.38
CA TYR A 401 -8.40 -10.19 -9.64
C TYR A 401 -8.27 -11.21 -8.50
N TYR A 402 -9.34 -11.43 -7.71
CA TYR A 402 -9.32 -12.43 -6.64
C TYR A 402 -9.23 -13.86 -7.16
N LEU A 403 -9.89 -14.18 -8.28
CA LEU A 403 -9.77 -15.50 -8.90
C LEU A 403 -8.36 -15.76 -9.41
N GLU A 404 -7.72 -14.78 -10.06
CA GLU A 404 -6.33 -14.88 -10.51
C GLU A 404 -5.35 -15.01 -9.34
N MET A 405 -5.63 -14.34 -8.24
CA MET A 405 -4.78 -14.39 -7.04
C MET A 405 -4.92 -15.70 -6.26
N LEU A 406 -6.15 -16.23 -6.14
CA LEU A 406 -6.43 -17.43 -5.36
C LEU A 406 -6.18 -18.72 -6.13
N TYR A 407 -6.27 -18.69 -7.46
CA TYR A 407 -6.11 -19.87 -8.31
C TYR A 407 -4.98 -19.67 -9.33
N PRO A 408 -3.72 -19.94 -8.97
CA PRO A 408 -2.59 -19.89 -9.89
C PRO A 408 -2.81 -20.86 -11.05
N GLY A 409 -2.97 -20.34 -12.25
CA GLY A 409 -3.35 -21.11 -13.44
C GLY A 409 -4.79 -20.85 -13.91
N PHE A 410 -5.48 -19.93 -13.25
CA PHE A 410 -6.72 -19.39 -13.78
C PHE A 410 -6.44 -18.69 -15.11
N VAL A 411 -6.70 -19.41 -16.20
CA VAL A 411 -6.72 -18.85 -17.55
C VAL A 411 -8.15 -18.47 -17.82
N GLN A 412 -8.42 -17.20 -18.09
CA GLN A 412 -9.73 -16.81 -18.61
C GLN A 412 -10.08 -17.75 -19.76
N PRO A 413 -11.22 -18.42 -19.77
CA PRO A 413 -11.78 -18.88 -21.03
C PRO A 413 -11.97 -17.61 -21.87
N GLU A 414 -11.22 -17.48 -22.94
CA GLU A 414 -11.48 -16.44 -23.91
C GLU A 414 -12.98 -16.51 -24.23
N PRO A 415 -13.71 -15.39 -24.18
CA PRO A 415 -15.09 -15.40 -24.62
C PRO A 415 -15.10 -15.96 -26.03
N ALA A 416 -15.84 -17.03 -26.27
CA ALA A 416 -16.08 -17.59 -27.57
C ALA A 416 -16.96 -16.60 -28.37
N THR A 417 -16.37 -15.47 -28.74
CA THR A 417 -16.90 -14.49 -29.68
C THR A 417 -15.81 -14.28 -30.72
N GLU A 418 -16.21 -14.20 -31.97
CA GLU A 418 -15.35 -13.86 -33.10
C GLU A 418 -14.21 -12.94 -32.65
N GLU A 419 -12.95 -13.34 -32.92
CA GLU A 419 -11.76 -12.57 -32.57
C GLU A 419 -11.93 -11.12 -33.05
N THR A 420 -12.37 -10.25 -32.15
CA THR A 420 -12.48 -8.83 -32.47
C THR A 420 -11.31 -8.07 -31.85
N CYS A 421 -10.74 -7.18 -32.64
CA CYS A 421 -9.65 -6.33 -32.19
C CYS A 421 -10.16 -5.02 -31.59
N ILE A 422 -9.33 -4.42 -30.74
CA ILE A 422 -9.48 -3.03 -30.29
C ILE A 422 -8.43 -2.15 -30.93
N LEU A 423 -8.77 -0.87 -31.13
CA LEU A 423 -7.87 0.14 -31.63
C LEU A 423 -8.10 1.45 -30.86
N ILE A 424 -7.03 2.05 -30.36
CA ILE A 424 -7.06 3.31 -29.64
C ILE A 424 -6.15 4.30 -30.38
N PRO A 425 -6.71 5.28 -31.09
CA PRO A 425 -5.93 6.33 -31.72
C PRO A 425 -5.20 7.17 -30.69
N GLN A 426 -3.93 7.49 -30.92
CA GLN A 426 -3.13 8.24 -29.98
C GLN A 426 -3.51 9.73 -29.99
N MET A 427 -3.92 10.20 -28.83
CA MET A 427 -4.30 11.59 -28.59
C MET A 427 -3.45 12.13 -27.43
N TYR A 428 -2.25 12.62 -27.72
CA TYR A 428 -1.25 13.01 -26.70
C TYR A 428 -1.81 14.03 -25.69
N GLY A 429 -1.66 13.72 -24.39
CA GLY A 429 -2.20 14.53 -23.31
C GLY A 429 -3.74 14.63 -23.31
N GLY A 430 -4.45 13.67 -23.93
CA GLY A 430 -5.92 13.70 -24.08
C GLY A 430 -6.43 14.77 -25.04
N ARG A 431 -5.57 15.31 -25.90
CA ARG A 431 -5.92 16.40 -26.83
C ARG A 431 -6.07 15.90 -28.25
N THR A 432 -7.03 16.46 -28.95
CA THR A 432 -7.27 16.19 -30.36
C THR A 432 -7.66 17.49 -31.09
N ASN A 433 -7.76 17.44 -32.39
CA ASN A 433 -8.21 18.56 -33.24
C ASN A 433 -9.33 18.11 -34.17
N ALA A 434 -9.94 19.08 -34.88
CA ALA A 434 -11.06 18.80 -35.74
C ALA A 434 -10.72 17.86 -36.93
N GLU A 435 -9.49 17.89 -37.42
CA GLU A 435 -9.02 17.03 -38.52
C GLU A 435 -8.90 15.57 -38.02
N GLN A 436 -8.24 15.37 -36.88
CA GLN A 436 -8.11 14.03 -36.27
C GLN A 436 -9.49 13.42 -35.96
N LEU A 437 -10.41 14.21 -35.38
CA LEU A 437 -11.76 13.73 -35.10
C LEU A 437 -12.52 13.34 -36.35
N ARG A 438 -12.42 14.12 -37.44
CA ARG A 438 -13.04 13.75 -38.71
C ARG A 438 -12.42 12.48 -39.29
N THR A 439 -11.10 12.32 -39.20
CA THR A 439 -10.41 11.10 -39.65
C THR A 439 -10.92 9.88 -38.90
N ILE A 440 -11.01 9.98 -37.58
CA ILE A 440 -11.54 8.89 -36.73
C ILE A 440 -13.01 8.61 -37.09
N ALA A 441 -13.86 9.64 -37.21
CA ALA A 441 -15.26 9.49 -37.59
C ALA A 441 -15.43 8.80 -38.96
N ASN A 442 -14.67 9.21 -39.96
CA ASN A 442 -14.70 8.59 -41.29
C ASN A 442 -14.30 7.09 -41.22
N ILE A 443 -13.32 6.74 -40.39
CA ILE A 443 -12.90 5.35 -40.17
C ILE A 443 -14.03 4.54 -39.51
N ILE A 444 -14.67 5.11 -38.47
CA ILE A 444 -15.79 4.46 -37.80
C ILE A 444 -16.90 4.13 -38.80
N GLU A 445 -17.24 5.07 -39.67
CA GLU A 445 -18.27 4.88 -40.69
C GLU A 445 -17.81 3.89 -41.78
N ALA A 446 -16.60 4.06 -42.33
CA ALA A 446 -16.08 3.24 -43.42
C ALA A 446 -15.97 1.75 -43.06
N TYR A 447 -15.58 1.47 -41.82
CA TYR A 447 -15.42 0.10 -41.34
C TYR A 447 -16.59 -0.39 -40.47
N SER A 448 -17.65 0.41 -40.35
CA SER A 448 -18.87 0.09 -39.57
C SER A 448 -18.54 -0.40 -38.14
N ILE A 449 -17.71 0.37 -37.42
CA ILE A 449 -17.28 0.02 -36.07
C ILE A 449 -18.47 0.03 -35.12
N PRO A 450 -18.78 -1.10 -34.43
CA PRO A 450 -20.02 -1.23 -33.67
C PRO A 450 -20.00 -0.51 -32.31
N ASP A 451 -18.80 -0.30 -31.74
CA ASP A 451 -18.67 0.30 -30.39
C ASP A 451 -17.51 1.28 -30.31
N VAL A 452 -17.82 2.48 -29.80
CA VAL A 452 -16.86 3.56 -29.55
C VAL A 452 -17.05 4.07 -28.13
N SER A 453 -16.02 3.95 -27.31
CA SER A 453 -16.06 4.37 -25.91
C SER A 453 -14.89 5.30 -25.57
N ILE A 454 -15.02 6.02 -24.44
CA ILE A 454 -13.95 6.86 -23.91
C ILE A 454 -13.26 6.11 -22.77
N THR A 455 -11.95 5.90 -22.90
CA THR A 455 -11.15 5.24 -21.87
C THR A 455 -10.94 6.12 -20.63
N HIS A 456 -10.53 5.52 -19.51
CA HIS A 456 -10.11 6.25 -18.30
C HIS A 456 -8.99 7.28 -18.59
N GLY A 457 -8.13 7.00 -19.58
CA GLY A 457 -7.09 7.92 -20.05
C GLY A 457 -7.59 9.01 -20.99
N GLN A 458 -8.91 9.21 -21.15
CA GLN A 458 -9.52 10.21 -22.04
C GLN A 458 -9.14 10.00 -23.53
N ARG A 459 -9.08 8.74 -23.96
CA ARG A 459 -8.84 8.34 -25.35
C ARG A 459 -10.10 7.70 -25.93
N LEU A 460 -10.30 7.82 -27.23
CA LEU A 460 -11.32 7.07 -27.95
C LEU A 460 -10.85 5.63 -28.13
N LYS A 461 -11.66 4.67 -27.73
CA LYS A 461 -11.44 3.24 -27.93
C LYS A 461 -12.47 2.73 -28.95
N LEU A 462 -11.99 2.17 -30.03
CA LEU A 462 -12.78 1.50 -31.05
C LEU A 462 -12.76 0.00 -30.77
N SER A 463 -13.91 -0.63 -30.62
CA SER A 463 -14.06 -2.04 -30.27
C SER A 463 -14.90 -2.77 -31.34
N GLY A 464 -14.76 -4.10 -31.40
CA GLY A 464 -15.50 -4.94 -32.33
C GLY A 464 -14.91 -4.93 -33.76
N ILE A 465 -13.62 -4.61 -33.91
CA ILE A 465 -12.92 -4.55 -35.21
C ILE A 465 -12.58 -5.97 -35.66
N LYS A 466 -12.88 -6.28 -36.92
CA LYS A 466 -12.47 -7.56 -37.52
C LYS A 466 -10.95 -7.57 -37.74
N PRO A 467 -10.25 -8.66 -37.38
CA PRO A 467 -8.78 -8.74 -37.52
C PRO A 467 -8.30 -8.41 -38.96
N ALA A 468 -9.07 -8.78 -39.98
CA ALA A 468 -8.75 -8.53 -41.38
C ALA A 468 -8.74 -7.02 -41.75
N ASP A 469 -9.51 -6.19 -41.05
CA ASP A 469 -9.63 -4.76 -41.33
C ASP A 469 -8.54 -3.94 -40.59
N LEU A 470 -7.97 -4.46 -39.52
CA LEU A 470 -7.03 -3.76 -38.64
C LEU A 470 -5.80 -3.18 -39.37
N PRO A 471 -5.13 -3.89 -40.31
CA PRO A 471 -3.98 -3.34 -41.04
C PRO A 471 -4.34 -2.12 -41.92
N ASN A 472 -5.50 -2.16 -42.56
CA ASN A 472 -5.97 -1.07 -43.41
C ASN A 472 -6.38 0.15 -42.57
N MET A 473 -7.08 -0.09 -41.45
CA MET A 473 -7.46 0.96 -40.51
C MET A 473 -6.24 1.68 -39.92
N LYS A 474 -5.19 0.94 -39.54
CA LYS A 474 -3.92 1.54 -39.08
C LYS A 474 -3.31 2.48 -40.13
N LYS A 475 -3.37 2.11 -41.40
CA LYS A 475 -2.85 2.91 -42.51
C LYS A 475 -3.71 4.15 -42.77
N ASP A 476 -5.03 4.01 -42.74
CA ASP A 476 -5.97 5.08 -43.06
C ASP A 476 -6.06 6.14 -41.97
N LEU A 477 -5.87 5.75 -40.70
CA LEU A 477 -5.83 6.67 -39.56
C LEU A 477 -4.68 7.68 -39.60
N LYS A 478 -3.56 7.34 -40.26
CA LYS A 478 -2.37 8.20 -40.40
C LYS A 478 -1.86 8.79 -39.07
N MET A 479 -2.10 8.09 -37.97
CA MET A 479 -1.64 8.46 -36.63
C MET A 479 -1.24 7.21 -35.86
N PRO A 480 -0.39 7.30 -34.82
CA PRO A 480 -0.05 6.17 -33.95
C PRO A 480 -1.31 5.60 -33.31
N VAL A 481 -1.36 4.28 -33.15
CA VAL A 481 -2.50 3.57 -32.60
C VAL A 481 -2.02 2.45 -31.65
N TYR A 482 -2.75 2.24 -30.58
CA TYR A 482 -2.59 1.07 -29.71
C TYR A 482 -3.64 0.01 -30.05
N THR A 483 -3.24 -1.26 -29.97
CA THR A 483 -4.09 -2.43 -30.23
C THR A 483 -3.91 -3.45 -29.11
N ASN A 484 -4.60 -4.58 -29.18
CA ASN A 484 -4.45 -5.69 -28.23
C ASN A 484 -2.98 -6.13 -28.03
N GLU A 485 -2.13 -5.98 -29.03
CA GLU A 485 -0.71 -6.32 -29.00
C GLU A 485 0.12 -5.40 -28.08
N HIS A 486 -0.39 -4.20 -27.78
CA HIS A 486 0.31 -3.16 -27.00
C HIS A 486 -0.18 -3.08 -25.55
N ARG A 487 -0.60 -4.19 -24.95
CA ARG A 487 -1.17 -4.22 -23.57
C ARG A 487 -0.23 -3.66 -22.50
N HIS A 488 1.08 -3.75 -22.73
CA HIS A 488 2.12 -3.32 -21.78
C HIS A 488 2.77 -1.98 -22.18
N ALA A 489 2.29 -1.29 -23.20
CA ALA A 489 2.80 0.02 -23.57
C ALA A 489 2.07 1.13 -22.81
N LEU A 490 2.76 2.26 -22.57
CA LEU A 490 2.14 3.45 -22.01
C LEU A 490 1.07 3.98 -22.99
N GLN A 491 -0.19 3.82 -22.64
CA GLN A 491 -1.31 4.21 -23.51
C GLN A 491 -1.75 5.64 -23.30
N SER A 492 -1.62 6.17 -22.09
CA SER A 492 -2.03 7.54 -21.78
C SER A 492 -1.48 8.02 -20.45
N ILE A 493 -1.27 9.33 -20.33
CA ILE A 493 -1.05 10.03 -19.05
C ILE A 493 -2.24 10.95 -18.82
N LYS A 494 -2.91 10.79 -17.68
CA LYS A 494 -4.03 11.64 -17.30
C LYS A 494 -3.52 12.94 -16.68
N ALA A 495 -3.71 14.06 -17.39
CA ALA A 495 -3.46 15.38 -16.83
C ALA A 495 -4.74 15.93 -16.16
N CYS A 496 -4.61 16.54 -15.00
CA CYS A 496 -5.74 17.21 -14.34
C CYS A 496 -6.21 18.39 -15.19
N THR A 497 -7.51 18.44 -15.48
CA THR A 497 -8.15 19.55 -16.20
C THR A 497 -8.73 20.61 -15.28
N CYS A 498 -8.57 20.46 -13.96
CA CYS A 498 -9.16 21.32 -12.92
C CYS A 498 -8.53 22.72 -12.81
N GLY A 499 -7.45 23.01 -13.54
CA GLY A 499 -6.83 24.32 -13.65
C GLY A 499 -6.50 24.66 -15.10
N GLN A 500 -6.54 25.96 -15.45
CA GLN A 500 -6.19 26.47 -16.79
C GLN A 500 -4.70 26.30 -17.14
N ASN A 501 -3.97 25.42 -16.46
CA ASN A 501 -2.52 25.29 -16.61
C ASN A 501 -2.19 24.46 -17.86
N ARG A 502 -2.09 25.14 -19.01
CA ARG A 502 -1.70 24.56 -20.30
C ARG A 502 -0.35 23.83 -20.24
N SER A 503 0.54 24.22 -19.32
CA SER A 503 1.88 23.63 -19.18
C SER A 503 1.86 22.18 -18.70
N ILE A 504 0.96 21.78 -17.81
CA ILE A 504 0.83 20.39 -17.32
C ILE A 504 0.36 19.47 -18.46
N GLN A 505 -0.61 19.92 -19.25
CA GLN A 505 -1.09 19.15 -20.40
C GLN A 505 -0.04 19.02 -21.50
N GLN A 506 0.78 20.06 -21.71
CA GLN A 506 1.90 20.00 -22.65
C GLN A 506 2.99 19.05 -22.17
N LEU A 507 3.29 19.03 -20.87
CA LEU A 507 4.24 18.10 -20.26
C LEU A 507 3.76 16.66 -20.40
N ALA A 508 2.50 16.38 -20.08
CA ALA A 508 1.91 15.05 -20.28
C ALA A 508 2.04 14.56 -21.73
N ALA A 509 1.74 15.45 -22.69
CA ALA A 509 1.88 15.13 -24.11
C ALA A 509 3.35 14.91 -24.53
N GLN A 510 4.30 15.61 -23.93
CA GLN A 510 5.73 15.41 -24.19
C GLN A 510 6.22 14.06 -23.65
N ILE A 511 5.84 13.72 -22.42
CA ILE A 511 6.20 12.44 -21.81
C ILE A 511 5.61 11.28 -22.61
N GLU A 512 4.34 11.35 -23.02
CA GLU A 512 3.71 10.33 -23.85
C GLU A 512 4.45 10.12 -25.18
N ARG A 513 4.90 11.21 -25.84
CA ARG A 513 5.68 11.11 -27.09
C ARG A 513 7.04 10.48 -26.89
N GLN A 514 7.70 10.75 -25.76
CA GLN A 514 9.03 10.19 -25.47
C GLN A 514 8.96 8.70 -25.09
N LEU A 515 7.86 8.27 -24.46
CA LEU A 515 7.67 6.90 -24.01
C LEU A 515 6.77 6.08 -24.95
N GLU A 516 6.46 6.62 -26.13
CA GLU A 516 5.59 5.96 -27.10
C GLU A 516 6.13 4.58 -27.50
N MET A 517 5.24 3.57 -27.48
CA MET A 517 5.56 2.17 -27.83
C MET A 517 6.65 1.49 -26.98
N LEU A 518 7.16 2.12 -25.92
CA LEU A 518 8.07 1.43 -25.01
C LEU A 518 7.30 0.38 -24.20
N PRO A 519 7.78 -0.87 -24.15
CA PRO A 519 7.18 -1.88 -23.30
C PRO A 519 7.47 -1.52 -21.82
N LEU A 520 6.43 -1.35 -21.03
CA LEU A 520 6.54 -1.11 -19.61
C LEU A 520 6.39 -2.42 -18.84
N PRO A 521 7.16 -2.65 -17.77
CA PRO A 521 7.08 -3.89 -16.99
C PRO A 521 5.75 -4.06 -16.23
N ALA A 522 5.00 -2.96 -16.05
CA ALA A 522 3.64 -2.95 -15.49
C ALA A 522 2.90 -1.68 -15.96
N PRO A 523 1.55 -1.66 -15.94
CA PRO A 523 0.80 -0.44 -16.18
C PRO A 523 1.17 0.62 -15.12
N ILE A 524 1.60 1.79 -15.55
CA ILE A 524 1.75 2.95 -14.66
C ILE A 524 0.36 3.57 -14.51
N SER A 525 -0.23 3.40 -13.34
CA SER A 525 -1.53 4.00 -12.96
C SER A 525 -1.34 5.40 -12.36
#